data_58f6c327cb98f5a51dd334770ee89a2d
#
_entry.id   58f6c327cb98f5a51dd334770ee89a2d
#
_cell.length_a   1.000
_cell.length_b   1.000
_cell.length_c   1.000
_cell.angle_alpha   90.00
_cell.angle_beta   90.00
_cell.angle_gamma   90.00
#
_symmetry.space_group_name_H-M   'P 1'
#
loop_
_entity.id
_entity.type
_entity.pdbx_description
1 polymer ?
#
loop_
_entity_poly.entity_id
_entity_poly.type
_entity_poly.pdbx_seq_one_letter_code
_entity_poly.pdbx_strand_id
1 'polypeptide(L)'
;ELIKNALKELNVEAEIEISKPALPENGDYSSNIAMKLAKVLKKNPLEIANDIVSKINDENITKIEVKAPGFINFFVSKDYLFANLNKVLEEKEKYGSSNIGNGKKINIEFVSANPTGILHLGNARGGAYGDSLARIMRFSGFDVTTEYYINDLGNQITNLGLSILARYKEACGLPANMPENGYYGKEIIDIASKLYEEHKDTLLNNDLDYFKKLGTNEMVGHIFADLKEYRIEYDVKTSEKALSEKYNLMDVVNILNKNGYTYELDGATWFKCSALFDDKDHVLIKEDGIPTYFLPDIAYHMDKFNRGFDKMIDIFGADHHGYVARLKSSVKALGNDPEKLEVKLLQLVRLVENGEVVKMSKRTGKSVTLKELIDEVGVNAARYYFSKYSLDTQMDFDLSLAKSKSNENPVFYVCYAYARICSILKGQENIEKSQRKVWHPHAKQRARRIDI
;
A
#
# COMPACT_ATOMS: atom_id res chain seq x y z
N GLU A 1 16.64 -14.77 -19.99
CA GLU A 1 17.28 -14.17 -21.19
C GLU A 1 17.70 -15.24 -22.20
N LEU A 2 18.33 -16.35 -21.82
CA LEU A 2 18.75 -17.43 -22.74
C LEU A 2 17.60 -17.97 -23.60
N ILE A 3 16.48 -18.33 -22.97
CA ILE A 3 15.28 -18.77 -23.70
C ILE A 3 14.75 -17.66 -24.62
N LYS A 4 14.75 -16.41 -24.17
CA LYS A 4 14.28 -15.27 -24.99
C LYS A 4 15.13 -15.08 -26.23
N ASN A 5 16.44 -15.22 -26.12
CA ASN A 5 17.36 -15.16 -27.25
C ASN A 5 17.14 -16.34 -28.20
N ALA A 6 17.00 -17.56 -27.68
CA ALA A 6 16.69 -18.74 -28.48
C ALA A 6 15.34 -18.59 -29.23
N LEU A 7 14.30 -18.05 -28.60
CA LEU A 7 13.01 -17.79 -29.26
C LEU A 7 13.13 -16.74 -30.36
N LYS A 8 13.93 -15.68 -30.16
CA LYS A 8 14.20 -14.69 -31.22
C LYS A 8 14.85 -15.32 -32.43
N GLU A 9 15.84 -16.22 -32.25
CA GLU A 9 16.46 -16.94 -33.37
C GLU A 9 15.48 -17.85 -34.10
N LEU A 10 14.47 -18.35 -33.41
CA LEU A 10 13.38 -19.15 -33.97
C LEU A 10 12.23 -18.30 -34.55
N ASN A 11 12.35 -16.95 -34.51
CA ASN A 11 11.33 -15.99 -34.92
C ASN A 11 9.98 -16.17 -34.16
N VAL A 12 10.02 -16.44 -32.87
CA VAL A 12 8.85 -16.65 -32.01
C VAL A 12 8.91 -15.69 -30.84
N GLU A 13 7.78 -15.03 -30.55
CA GLU A 13 7.59 -14.26 -29.33
C GLU A 13 6.61 -14.96 -28.39
N ALA A 14 6.98 -15.07 -27.11
CA ALA A 14 6.10 -15.62 -26.10
C ALA A 14 6.51 -15.16 -24.70
N GLU A 15 5.56 -15.17 -23.79
CA GLU A 15 5.81 -14.94 -22.37
C GLU A 15 6.49 -16.18 -21.75
N ILE A 16 7.69 -15.96 -21.22
CA ILE A 16 8.53 -17.01 -20.68
C ILE A 16 8.31 -17.10 -19.17
N GLU A 17 7.93 -18.27 -18.71
CA GLU A 17 7.81 -18.61 -17.31
C GLU A 17 8.94 -19.53 -16.89
N ILE A 18 9.62 -19.17 -15.79
CA ILE A 18 10.66 -19.98 -15.15
C ILE A 18 10.20 -20.32 -13.74
N SER A 19 10.27 -21.59 -13.40
CA SER A 19 9.91 -22.09 -12.06
C SER A 19 11.05 -22.91 -11.47
N LYS A 20 11.03 -23.08 -10.16
CA LYS A 20 11.87 -24.06 -9.48
C LYS A 20 11.17 -25.42 -9.53
N PRO A 21 11.81 -26.47 -10.03
CA PRO A 21 11.23 -27.80 -10.01
C PRO A 21 10.94 -28.28 -8.60
N ALA A 22 9.86 -29.04 -8.42
CA ALA A 22 9.53 -29.65 -7.13
C ALA A 22 10.55 -30.71 -6.68
N LEU A 23 11.13 -31.42 -7.64
CA LEU A 23 12.13 -32.48 -7.40
C LEU A 23 13.52 -31.99 -7.81
N PRO A 24 14.53 -32.11 -6.93
CA PRO A 24 15.90 -31.66 -7.21
C PRO A 24 16.55 -32.31 -8.42
N GLU A 25 16.16 -33.56 -8.74
CA GLU A 25 16.63 -34.28 -9.93
C GLU A 25 16.19 -33.64 -11.25
N ASN A 26 15.22 -32.73 -11.23
CA ASN A 26 14.77 -31.96 -12.40
C ASN A 26 15.55 -30.64 -12.58
N GLY A 27 16.64 -30.44 -11.85
CA GLY A 27 17.51 -29.28 -11.99
C GLY A 27 17.16 -28.13 -11.05
N ASP A 28 17.81 -26.98 -11.29
CA ASP A 28 17.66 -25.77 -10.49
C ASP A 28 16.51 -24.92 -10.99
N TYR A 29 16.27 -24.90 -12.31
CA TYR A 29 15.19 -24.13 -12.96
C TYR A 29 14.52 -24.97 -14.04
N SER A 30 13.24 -24.70 -14.29
CA SER A 30 12.44 -25.35 -15.33
C SER A 30 11.55 -24.36 -16.08
N SER A 31 11.33 -24.58 -17.36
CA SER A 31 10.39 -23.85 -18.19
C SER A 31 9.44 -24.79 -18.92
N ASN A 32 8.16 -24.38 -19.02
CA ASN A 32 7.12 -25.06 -19.75
C ASN A 32 6.84 -24.40 -21.11
N ILE A 33 7.70 -23.50 -21.56
CA ILE A 33 7.50 -22.66 -22.74
C ILE A 33 7.19 -23.47 -24.00
N ALA A 34 7.84 -24.63 -24.19
CA ALA A 34 7.61 -25.48 -25.36
C ALA A 34 6.18 -26.02 -25.43
N MET A 35 5.57 -26.33 -24.30
CA MET A 35 4.17 -26.75 -24.21
C MET A 35 3.20 -25.58 -24.53
N LYS A 36 3.52 -24.35 -24.06
CA LYS A 36 2.74 -23.16 -24.40
C LYS A 36 2.78 -22.87 -25.91
N LEU A 37 3.92 -23.08 -26.56
CA LEU A 37 4.13 -22.84 -27.97
C LEU A 37 3.58 -23.94 -28.91
N ALA A 38 3.29 -25.12 -28.41
CA ALA A 38 2.87 -26.27 -29.21
C ALA A 38 1.64 -25.98 -30.09
N LYS A 39 0.65 -25.28 -29.53
CA LYS A 39 -0.56 -24.88 -30.27
C LYS A 39 -0.29 -23.83 -31.34
N VAL A 40 0.61 -22.91 -31.06
CA VAL A 40 0.96 -21.79 -31.96
C VAL A 40 1.77 -22.28 -33.15
N LEU A 41 2.80 -23.12 -32.86
CA LEU A 41 3.72 -23.63 -33.85
C LEU A 41 3.23 -24.91 -34.54
N LYS A 42 2.13 -25.52 -34.05
CA LYS A 42 1.58 -26.79 -34.54
C LYS A 42 2.63 -27.92 -34.60
N LYS A 43 3.55 -27.93 -33.63
CA LYS A 43 4.64 -28.91 -33.45
C LYS A 43 4.56 -29.64 -32.13
N ASN A 44 5.22 -30.81 -32.07
CA ASN A 44 5.35 -31.55 -30.81
C ASN A 44 6.11 -30.71 -29.79
N PRO A 45 5.64 -30.59 -28.53
CA PRO A 45 6.35 -29.86 -27.49
C PRO A 45 7.78 -30.32 -27.25
N LEU A 46 8.07 -31.62 -27.37
CA LEU A 46 9.44 -32.16 -27.24
C LEU A 46 10.36 -31.66 -28.36
N GLU A 47 9.86 -31.58 -29.61
CA GLU A 47 10.62 -31.02 -30.73
C GLU A 47 10.92 -29.55 -30.50
N ILE A 48 9.90 -28.76 -30.10
CA ILE A 48 10.06 -27.33 -29.78
C ILE A 48 11.08 -27.14 -28.64
N ALA A 49 11.02 -27.98 -27.60
CA ALA A 49 11.97 -27.91 -26.50
C ALA A 49 13.40 -28.17 -26.98
N ASN A 50 13.61 -29.19 -27.81
CA ASN A 50 14.92 -29.48 -28.37
C ASN A 50 15.41 -28.37 -29.32
N ASP A 51 14.53 -27.80 -30.17
CA ASP A 51 14.87 -26.65 -31.02
C ASP A 51 15.35 -25.46 -30.17
N ILE A 52 14.67 -25.15 -29.08
CA ILE A 52 15.06 -24.08 -28.13
C ILE A 52 16.41 -24.40 -27.49
N VAL A 53 16.56 -25.60 -26.96
CA VAL A 53 17.79 -26.03 -26.26
C VAL A 53 19.01 -26.02 -27.19
N SER A 54 18.84 -26.38 -28.47
CA SER A 54 19.92 -26.35 -29.48
C SER A 54 20.50 -24.95 -29.70
N LYS A 55 19.79 -23.90 -29.33
CA LYS A 55 20.20 -22.49 -29.43
C LYS A 55 20.78 -21.93 -28.13
N ILE A 56 20.79 -22.72 -27.07
CA ILE A 56 21.28 -22.25 -25.75
C ILE A 56 22.68 -22.82 -25.52
N ASN A 57 23.64 -21.92 -25.41
CA ASN A 57 25.00 -22.23 -24.96
C ASN A 57 25.43 -21.17 -23.95
N ASP A 58 25.70 -21.56 -22.71
CA ASP A 58 26.10 -20.66 -21.64
C ASP A 58 26.97 -21.41 -20.64
N GLU A 59 28.14 -20.85 -20.28
CA GLU A 59 29.10 -21.42 -19.36
C GLU A 59 28.56 -21.63 -17.93
N ASN A 60 27.54 -20.89 -17.57
CA ASN A 60 26.89 -21.01 -16.28
C ASN A 60 25.88 -22.16 -16.22
N ILE A 61 25.63 -22.85 -17.33
CA ILE A 61 24.74 -24.02 -17.41
C ILE A 61 25.56 -25.27 -17.60
N THR A 62 25.54 -26.17 -16.64
CA THR A 62 26.27 -27.43 -16.72
C THR A 62 25.55 -28.50 -17.56
N LYS A 63 24.22 -28.42 -17.61
CA LYS A 63 23.35 -29.38 -18.29
C LYS A 63 21.98 -28.76 -18.55
N ILE A 64 21.40 -29.11 -19.70
CA ILE A 64 19.99 -28.85 -20.01
C ILE A 64 19.35 -30.19 -20.34
N GLU A 65 18.22 -30.52 -19.69
CA GLU A 65 17.44 -31.73 -19.95
C GLU A 65 16.05 -31.36 -20.47
N VAL A 66 15.67 -32.00 -21.57
CA VAL A 66 14.27 -31.94 -22.04
C VAL A 66 13.55 -33.17 -21.49
N LYS A 67 12.47 -32.94 -20.75
CA LYS A 67 11.61 -33.99 -20.18
C LYS A 67 10.18 -33.91 -20.72
N ALA A 68 9.59 -35.07 -20.97
CA ALA A 68 8.20 -35.14 -21.41
C ALA A 68 7.25 -34.49 -20.38
N PRO A 69 6.21 -33.77 -20.83
CA PRO A 69 5.79 -33.58 -22.23
C PRO A 69 6.45 -32.42 -22.99
N GLY A 70 7.47 -31.77 -22.46
CA GLY A 70 8.16 -30.62 -23.10
C GLY A 70 8.73 -29.63 -22.09
N PHE A 71 9.05 -30.10 -20.88
CA PHE A 71 9.79 -29.30 -19.90
C PHE A 71 11.25 -29.16 -20.31
N ILE A 72 11.78 -27.95 -20.14
CA ILE A 72 13.20 -27.65 -20.30
C ILE A 72 13.77 -27.39 -18.91
N ASN A 73 14.64 -28.29 -18.44
CA ASN A 73 15.23 -28.26 -17.11
C ASN A 73 16.71 -27.84 -17.19
N PHE A 74 17.09 -26.86 -16.39
CA PHE A 74 18.42 -26.26 -16.35
C PHE A 74 19.14 -26.62 -15.07
N PHE A 75 20.41 -27.02 -15.20
CA PHE A 75 21.32 -27.27 -14.10
C PHE A 75 22.42 -26.21 -14.16
N VAL A 76 22.50 -25.35 -13.15
CA VAL A 76 23.47 -24.25 -13.13
C VAL A 76 24.81 -24.71 -12.58
N SER A 77 25.88 -24.02 -12.98
CA SER A 77 27.22 -24.28 -12.48
C SER A 77 27.38 -23.84 -11.03
N LYS A 78 28.30 -24.46 -10.31
CA LYS A 78 28.65 -24.02 -8.95
C LYS A 78 29.28 -22.65 -8.96
N ASP A 79 30.07 -22.35 -9.98
CA ASP A 79 30.72 -21.04 -10.13
C ASP A 79 29.69 -19.92 -10.30
N TYR A 80 28.60 -20.18 -11.03
CA TYR A 80 27.44 -19.26 -11.09
C TYR A 80 26.82 -19.05 -9.72
N LEU A 81 26.61 -20.09 -8.93
CA LEU A 81 26.07 -19.99 -7.57
C LEU A 81 27.00 -19.19 -6.65
N PHE A 82 28.32 -19.38 -6.74
CA PHE A 82 29.31 -18.64 -5.97
C PHE A 82 29.37 -17.16 -6.42
N ALA A 83 29.33 -16.91 -7.72
CA ALA A 83 29.29 -15.54 -8.24
C ALA A 83 28.06 -14.79 -7.73
N ASN A 84 26.89 -15.44 -7.72
CA ASN A 84 25.67 -14.85 -7.15
C ASN A 84 25.79 -14.62 -5.64
N LEU A 85 26.40 -15.55 -4.88
CA LEU A 85 26.63 -15.33 -3.45
C LEU A 85 27.54 -14.13 -3.19
N ASN A 86 28.62 -13.98 -3.97
CA ASN A 86 29.50 -12.81 -3.88
C ASN A 86 28.74 -11.52 -4.19
N LYS A 87 27.90 -11.54 -5.22
CA LYS A 87 27.03 -10.40 -5.57
C LYS A 87 26.08 -10.02 -4.43
N VAL A 88 25.47 -11.02 -3.75
CA VAL A 88 24.65 -10.78 -2.54
C VAL A 88 25.47 -10.08 -1.45
N LEU A 89 26.70 -10.53 -1.21
CA LEU A 89 27.59 -9.97 -0.20
C LEU A 89 28.07 -8.56 -0.54
N GLU A 90 28.23 -8.25 -1.81
CA GLU A 90 28.63 -6.91 -2.31
C GLU A 90 27.45 -5.93 -2.30
N GLU A 91 26.32 -6.30 -2.86
CA GLU A 91 25.14 -5.44 -3.00
C GLU A 91 24.37 -5.28 -1.69
N LYS A 92 24.49 -6.26 -0.77
CA LYS A 92 23.82 -6.24 0.55
C LYS A 92 22.33 -5.97 0.43
N GLU A 93 21.87 -4.85 1.02
CA GLU A 93 20.48 -4.44 1.04
C GLU A 93 19.92 -4.04 -0.34
N LYS A 94 20.80 -3.78 -1.31
CA LYS A 94 20.43 -3.47 -2.69
C LYS A 94 20.26 -4.71 -3.57
N TYR A 95 20.67 -5.89 -3.08
CA TYR A 95 20.53 -7.12 -3.85
C TYR A 95 19.07 -7.41 -4.19
N GLY A 96 18.82 -7.67 -5.47
CA GLY A 96 17.46 -7.88 -5.99
C GLY A 96 16.74 -6.60 -6.41
N SER A 97 17.34 -5.42 -6.23
CA SER A 97 16.81 -4.19 -6.82
C SER A 97 16.85 -4.23 -8.35
N SER A 98 15.98 -3.45 -8.98
CA SER A 98 15.95 -3.31 -10.42
C SER A 98 15.74 -1.87 -10.84
N ASN A 99 15.90 -1.56 -12.11
CA ASN A 99 15.60 -0.24 -12.68
C ASN A 99 14.43 -0.31 -13.68
N ILE A 100 13.47 -1.20 -13.45
CA ILE A 100 12.28 -1.33 -14.30
C ILE A 100 11.49 -0.02 -14.33
N GLY A 101 11.45 0.69 -13.19
CA GLY A 101 10.77 1.97 -13.05
C GLY A 101 11.37 3.11 -13.86
N ASN A 102 12.66 3.02 -14.18
CA ASN A 102 13.40 4.01 -14.96
C ASN A 102 13.17 5.46 -14.51
N GLY A 103 13.06 5.67 -13.19
CA GLY A 103 12.83 7.00 -12.59
C GLY A 103 11.45 7.59 -12.85
N LYS A 104 10.46 6.84 -13.35
CA LYS A 104 9.09 7.32 -13.51
C LYS A 104 8.53 7.77 -12.17
N LYS A 105 7.91 8.95 -12.16
CA LYS A 105 7.34 9.59 -10.97
C LYS A 105 5.97 9.02 -10.65
N ILE A 106 5.83 8.41 -9.49
CA ILE A 106 4.59 7.78 -9.03
C ILE A 106 4.13 8.47 -7.75
N ASN A 107 2.86 8.87 -7.71
CA ASN A 107 2.21 9.27 -6.47
C ASN A 107 1.39 8.09 -5.93
N ILE A 108 1.49 7.80 -4.63
CA ILE A 108 0.67 6.77 -3.97
C ILE A 108 0.01 7.40 -2.76
N GLU A 109 -1.31 7.56 -2.85
CA GLU A 109 -2.14 8.00 -1.73
C GLU A 109 -2.79 6.80 -1.04
N PHE A 110 -2.69 6.76 0.29
CA PHE A 110 -3.29 5.69 1.08
C PHE A 110 -3.60 6.11 2.50
N VAL A 111 -4.53 5.43 3.14
CA VAL A 111 -5.13 5.72 4.45
C VAL A 111 -6.02 6.95 4.39
N SER A 112 -5.51 8.15 4.30
CA SER A 112 -6.21 9.44 4.19
C SER A 112 -7.48 9.50 5.07
N ALA A 113 -7.36 9.02 6.33
CA ALA A 113 -8.47 8.96 7.26
C ALA A 113 -8.82 10.36 7.78
N ASN A 114 -10.11 10.63 7.97
CA ASN A 114 -10.57 11.90 8.52
C ASN A 114 -10.04 12.12 9.95
N PRO A 115 -9.58 13.31 10.31
CA PRO A 115 -9.02 13.62 11.63
C PRO A 115 -10.13 13.78 12.70
N THR A 116 -11.08 12.87 12.73
CA THR A 116 -12.24 12.87 13.64
C THR A 116 -12.36 11.60 14.46
N GLY A 117 -11.41 10.67 14.30
CA GLY A 117 -11.34 9.41 15.02
C GLY A 117 -9.98 8.75 14.88
N ILE A 118 -9.79 7.69 15.65
CA ILE A 118 -8.59 6.87 15.64
C ILE A 118 -8.61 5.86 14.49
N LEU A 119 -7.44 5.41 14.03
CA LEU A 119 -7.30 4.46 12.93
C LEU A 119 -7.85 3.08 13.32
N HIS A 120 -8.57 2.45 12.39
CA HIS A 120 -9.16 1.12 12.52
C HIS A 120 -8.53 0.11 11.55
N LEU A 121 -9.00 -1.14 11.56
CA LEU A 121 -8.44 -2.25 10.77
C LEU A 121 -8.40 -1.99 9.26
N GLY A 122 -9.41 -1.29 8.71
CA GLY A 122 -9.41 -0.92 7.28
C GLY A 122 -8.24 0.01 6.96
N ASN A 123 -8.00 1.02 7.80
CA ASN A 123 -6.85 1.92 7.66
C ASN A 123 -5.53 1.16 7.79
N ALA A 124 -5.45 0.21 8.74
CA ALA A 124 -4.27 -0.64 8.94
C ALA A 124 -3.93 -1.45 7.68
N ARG A 125 -4.93 -2.07 7.03
CA ARG A 125 -4.74 -2.83 5.80
C ARG A 125 -4.30 -1.94 4.65
N GLY A 126 -4.99 -0.81 4.44
CA GLY A 126 -4.64 0.18 3.41
C GLY A 126 -3.23 0.73 3.60
N GLY A 127 -2.86 1.01 4.86
CA GLY A 127 -1.52 1.47 5.23
C GLY A 127 -0.43 0.43 4.95
N ALA A 128 -0.64 -0.83 5.37
CA ALA A 128 0.33 -1.91 5.12
C ALA A 128 0.55 -2.15 3.62
N TYR A 129 -0.53 -2.14 2.83
CA TYR A 129 -0.44 -2.33 1.39
C TYR A 129 0.23 -1.14 0.70
N GLY A 130 -0.23 0.09 0.97
CA GLY A 130 0.28 1.30 0.31
C GLY A 130 1.77 1.50 0.57
N ASP A 131 2.21 1.38 1.82
CA ASP A 131 3.62 1.49 2.18
C ASP A 131 4.46 0.36 1.59
N SER A 132 3.96 -0.88 1.58
CA SER A 132 4.68 -2.01 0.96
C SER A 132 4.80 -1.82 -0.55
N LEU A 133 3.74 -1.37 -1.23
CA LEU A 133 3.76 -1.03 -2.65
C LEU A 133 4.79 0.06 -2.94
N ALA A 134 4.79 1.14 -2.16
CA ALA A 134 5.74 2.24 -2.32
C ALA A 134 7.20 1.77 -2.19
N ARG A 135 7.49 0.94 -1.17
CA ARG A 135 8.83 0.38 -0.95
C ARG A 135 9.27 -0.53 -2.10
N ILE A 136 8.39 -1.42 -2.60
CA ILE A 136 8.69 -2.31 -3.72
C ILE A 136 8.93 -1.50 -4.99
N MET A 137 8.11 -0.49 -5.27
CA MET A 137 8.28 0.35 -6.46
C MET A 137 9.58 1.16 -6.38
N ARG A 138 9.92 1.76 -5.22
CA ARG A 138 11.22 2.42 -5.03
C ARG A 138 12.39 1.48 -5.26
N PHE A 139 12.30 0.26 -4.74
CA PHE A 139 13.31 -0.79 -4.91
C PHE A 139 13.43 -1.25 -6.37
N SER A 140 12.36 -1.04 -7.16
CA SER A 140 12.30 -1.33 -8.59
C SER A 140 12.67 -0.14 -9.49
N GLY A 141 13.19 0.97 -8.91
CA GLY A 141 13.70 2.11 -9.65
C GLY A 141 12.67 3.15 -10.05
N PHE A 142 11.47 3.16 -9.44
CA PHE A 142 10.52 4.26 -9.57
C PHE A 142 10.85 5.39 -8.59
N ASP A 143 10.57 6.64 -8.97
CA ASP A 143 10.56 7.81 -8.10
C ASP A 143 9.18 7.94 -7.45
N VAL A 144 9.05 7.41 -6.22
CA VAL A 144 7.74 7.29 -5.55
C VAL A 144 7.60 8.35 -4.47
N THR A 145 6.51 9.11 -4.56
CA THR A 145 6.02 10.04 -3.53
C THR A 145 4.80 9.42 -2.85
N THR A 146 4.89 9.19 -1.55
CA THR A 146 3.74 8.77 -0.72
C THR A 146 3.01 9.97 -0.17
N GLU A 147 1.68 9.95 -0.22
CA GLU A 147 0.85 11.10 0.13
C GLU A 147 -0.29 10.72 1.07
N TYR A 148 -0.57 11.59 2.04
CA TYR A 148 -1.71 11.53 2.94
C TYR A 148 -2.55 12.80 2.77
N TYR A 149 -3.83 12.65 2.42
CA TYR A 149 -4.77 13.75 2.34
C TYR A 149 -5.44 13.98 3.69
N ILE A 150 -5.33 15.20 4.21
CA ILE A 150 -5.92 15.61 5.49
C ILE A 150 -7.19 16.41 5.17
N ASN A 151 -8.34 15.82 5.47
CA ASN A 151 -9.62 16.49 5.36
C ASN A 151 -9.83 17.37 6.62
N ASP A 152 -9.33 18.60 6.57
CA ASP A 152 -9.33 19.56 7.68
C ASP A 152 -10.36 20.69 7.49
N LEU A 153 -11.37 20.45 6.66
CA LEU A 153 -12.50 21.35 6.39
C LEU A 153 -13.87 20.67 6.60
N GLY A 154 -14.92 21.48 6.50
CA GLY A 154 -16.30 21.03 6.46
C GLY A 154 -16.93 20.69 7.82
N ASN A 155 -18.12 20.08 7.76
CA ASN A 155 -18.98 19.86 8.92
C ASN A 155 -18.38 18.90 9.95
N GLN A 156 -17.55 17.93 9.53
CA GLN A 156 -16.91 16.99 10.45
C GLN A 156 -15.93 17.72 11.37
N ILE A 157 -15.15 18.64 10.84
CA ILE A 157 -14.20 19.47 11.62
C ILE A 157 -14.95 20.44 12.53
N THR A 158 -16.08 21.00 12.06
CA THR A 158 -16.95 21.82 12.89
C THR A 158 -17.50 21.02 14.07
N ASN A 159 -18.01 19.82 13.85
CA ASN A 159 -18.50 18.93 14.90
C ASN A 159 -17.39 18.47 15.86
N LEU A 160 -16.16 18.25 15.35
CA LEU A 160 -14.99 17.97 16.19
C LEU A 160 -14.71 19.14 17.15
N GLY A 161 -14.63 20.38 16.63
CA GLY A 161 -14.39 21.57 17.43
C GLY A 161 -15.49 21.80 18.49
N LEU A 162 -16.76 21.63 18.10
CA LEU A 162 -17.90 21.73 19.03
C LEU A 162 -17.85 20.64 20.12
N SER A 163 -17.46 19.42 19.77
CA SER A 163 -17.34 18.31 20.72
C SER A 163 -16.26 18.57 21.75
N ILE A 164 -15.08 19.05 21.31
CA ILE A 164 -13.98 19.41 22.22
C ILE A 164 -14.38 20.59 23.11
N LEU A 165 -14.99 21.62 22.55
CA LEU A 165 -15.48 22.77 23.33
C LEU A 165 -16.50 22.34 24.39
N ALA A 166 -17.44 21.44 24.05
CA ALA A 166 -18.42 20.93 25.00
C ALA A 166 -17.73 20.18 26.15
N ARG A 167 -16.81 19.26 25.84
CA ARG A 167 -16.05 18.51 26.86
C ARG A 167 -15.14 19.42 27.69
N TYR A 168 -14.57 20.45 27.09
CA TYR A 168 -13.76 21.43 27.82
C TYR A 168 -14.62 22.26 28.80
N LYS A 169 -15.84 22.69 28.39
CA LYS A 169 -16.79 23.33 29.29
C LYS A 169 -17.17 22.43 30.46
N GLU A 170 -17.45 21.15 30.21
CA GLU A 170 -17.72 20.17 31.27
C GLU A 170 -16.54 20.06 32.25
N ALA A 171 -15.30 20.01 31.74
CA ALA A 171 -14.10 19.98 32.56
C ALA A 171 -13.92 21.26 33.43
N CYS A 172 -14.41 22.41 32.92
CA CYS A 172 -14.47 23.67 33.70
C CYS A 172 -15.66 23.75 34.71
N GLY A 173 -16.47 22.70 34.80
CA GLY A 173 -17.66 22.67 35.66
C GLY A 173 -18.86 23.46 35.10
N LEU A 174 -18.88 23.75 33.81
CA LEU A 174 -19.96 24.48 33.15
C LEU A 174 -20.92 23.53 32.45
N PRO A 175 -22.22 23.86 32.34
CA PRO A 175 -23.15 23.11 31.54
C PRO A 175 -22.74 23.15 30.07
N ALA A 176 -22.76 22.00 29.40
CA ALA A 176 -22.45 21.90 27.99
C ALA A 176 -23.35 20.87 27.29
N ASN A 177 -23.71 21.16 26.05
CA ASN A 177 -24.45 20.23 25.20
C ASN A 177 -23.54 19.76 24.08
N MET A 178 -23.41 18.45 23.91
CA MET A 178 -22.74 17.85 22.77
C MET A 178 -23.56 18.12 21.50
N PRO A 179 -22.91 18.42 20.36
CA PRO A 179 -23.63 18.57 19.10
C PRO A 179 -24.30 17.24 18.70
N GLU A 180 -25.39 17.33 17.94
CA GLU A 180 -26.16 16.15 17.50
C GLU A 180 -25.28 15.11 16.79
N ASN A 181 -24.36 15.56 15.92
CA ASN A 181 -23.39 14.73 15.22
C ASN A 181 -22.00 14.83 15.86
N GLY A 182 -21.95 14.86 17.20
CA GLY A 182 -20.72 15.03 17.97
C GLY A 182 -19.90 13.75 18.09
N TYR A 183 -18.64 13.94 18.43
CA TYR A 183 -17.70 12.86 18.68
C TYR A 183 -17.60 12.59 20.19
N TYR A 184 -17.91 11.35 20.60
CA TYR A 184 -18.01 10.93 21.99
C TYR A 184 -16.84 10.03 22.42
N GLY A 185 -15.82 9.89 21.58
CA GLY A 185 -14.68 9.04 21.84
C GLY A 185 -13.86 9.48 23.07
N LYS A 186 -13.13 8.53 23.66
CA LYS A 186 -12.27 8.82 24.79
C LYS A 186 -11.22 9.86 24.44
N GLU A 187 -10.73 9.84 23.19
CA GLU A 187 -9.76 10.79 22.62
C GLU A 187 -10.21 12.24 22.77
N ILE A 188 -11.52 12.51 22.59
CA ILE A 188 -12.08 13.86 22.73
C ILE A 188 -12.09 14.31 24.18
N ILE A 189 -12.40 13.37 25.10
CA ILE A 189 -12.37 13.62 26.56
C ILE A 189 -10.93 13.87 27.01
N ASP A 190 -9.99 13.07 26.53
CA ASP A 190 -8.57 13.18 26.91
C ASP A 190 -7.98 14.52 26.42
N ILE A 191 -8.31 14.96 25.19
CA ILE A 191 -7.92 16.28 24.66
C ILE A 191 -8.49 17.38 25.54
N ALA A 192 -9.78 17.36 25.85
CA ALA A 192 -10.43 18.40 26.63
C ALA A 192 -9.88 18.44 28.09
N SER A 193 -9.61 17.29 28.69
CA SER A 193 -9.02 17.19 30.03
C SER A 193 -7.61 17.78 30.06
N LYS A 194 -6.77 17.44 29.07
CA LYS A 194 -5.42 18.01 28.90
C LYS A 194 -5.47 19.54 28.78
N LEU A 195 -6.38 20.06 27.95
CA LEU A 195 -6.57 21.49 27.79
C LEU A 195 -6.96 22.17 29.11
N TYR A 196 -7.84 21.55 29.90
CA TYR A 196 -8.22 22.07 31.19
C TYR A 196 -7.07 22.02 32.23
N GLU A 197 -6.27 20.95 32.21
CA GLU A 197 -5.08 20.86 33.05
C GLU A 197 -4.07 21.98 32.78
N GLU A 198 -3.83 22.29 31.51
CA GLU A 198 -2.84 23.26 31.06
C GLU A 198 -3.34 24.71 31.13
N HIS A 199 -4.62 24.94 30.81
CA HIS A 199 -5.16 26.28 30.54
C HIS A 199 -6.30 26.70 31.51
N LYS A 200 -6.81 25.79 32.36
CA LYS A 200 -7.96 26.01 33.24
C LYS A 200 -9.17 26.49 32.45
N ASP A 201 -9.70 27.67 32.72
CA ASP A 201 -10.88 28.26 32.08
C ASP A 201 -10.53 29.33 30.99
N THR A 202 -9.26 29.61 30.80
CA THR A 202 -8.81 30.72 29.94
C THR A 202 -9.21 30.56 28.47
N LEU A 203 -9.38 29.33 27.98
CA LEU A 203 -9.76 29.07 26.58
C LEU A 203 -11.25 29.25 26.33
N LEU A 204 -12.10 29.45 27.34
CA LEU A 204 -13.54 29.68 27.16
C LEU A 204 -13.85 30.94 26.34
N ASN A 205 -12.92 31.89 26.28
CA ASN A 205 -13.03 33.12 25.50
C ASN A 205 -12.65 32.95 24.02
N ASN A 206 -12.12 31.80 23.61
CA ASN A 206 -11.78 31.55 22.22
C ASN A 206 -13.02 31.19 21.39
N ASP A 207 -12.95 31.49 20.11
CA ASP A 207 -13.99 31.14 19.15
C ASP A 207 -13.96 29.66 18.77
N LEU A 208 -14.94 29.21 18.01
CA LEU A 208 -15.03 27.82 17.55
C LEU A 208 -13.86 27.46 16.62
N ASP A 209 -13.34 28.39 15.83
CA ASP A 209 -12.24 28.11 14.90
C ASP A 209 -10.94 27.76 15.64
N TYR A 210 -10.73 28.31 16.82
CA TYR A 210 -9.65 27.87 17.70
C TYR A 210 -9.77 26.37 18.05
N PHE A 211 -10.95 25.94 18.50
CA PHE A 211 -11.19 24.53 18.88
C PHE A 211 -11.17 23.58 17.67
N LYS A 212 -11.62 24.02 16.52
CA LYS A 212 -11.51 23.29 15.25
C LYS A 212 -10.04 23.02 14.89
N LYS A 213 -9.23 24.08 14.87
CA LYS A 213 -7.80 23.99 14.54
C LYS A 213 -7.04 23.12 15.55
N LEU A 214 -7.30 23.33 16.84
CA LEU A 214 -6.68 22.58 17.91
C LEU A 214 -7.06 21.09 17.81
N GLY A 215 -8.35 20.79 17.70
CA GLY A 215 -8.84 19.42 17.58
C GLY A 215 -8.29 18.69 16.39
N THR A 216 -8.25 19.36 15.23
CA THR A 216 -7.65 18.80 14.01
C THR A 216 -6.17 18.49 14.22
N ASN A 217 -5.39 19.40 14.80
CA ASN A 217 -3.97 19.20 15.03
C ASN A 217 -3.69 18.04 15.99
N GLU A 218 -4.43 17.95 17.11
CA GLU A 218 -4.28 16.85 18.07
C GLU A 218 -4.64 15.51 17.42
N MET A 219 -5.78 15.42 16.72
CA MET A 219 -6.21 14.19 16.04
C MET A 219 -5.24 13.76 14.92
N VAL A 220 -4.78 14.69 14.10
CA VAL A 220 -3.73 14.43 13.09
C VAL A 220 -2.44 13.95 13.76
N GLY A 221 -2.06 14.56 14.89
CA GLY A 221 -0.92 14.13 15.68
C GLY A 221 -1.04 12.68 16.15
N HIS A 222 -2.20 12.28 16.68
CA HIS A 222 -2.48 10.88 17.07
C HIS A 222 -2.42 9.92 15.87
N ILE A 223 -3.05 10.27 14.74
CA ILE A 223 -3.02 9.46 13.53
C ILE A 223 -1.58 9.19 13.07
N PHE A 224 -0.75 10.24 12.99
CA PHE A 224 0.63 10.07 12.53
C PHE A 224 1.52 9.39 13.56
N ALA A 225 1.23 9.49 14.85
CA ALA A 225 1.91 8.71 15.89
C ALA A 225 1.64 7.20 15.72
N ASP A 226 0.37 6.80 15.52
CA ASP A 226 -0.01 5.42 15.27
C ASP A 226 0.59 4.88 13.98
N LEU A 227 0.57 5.68 12.90
CA LEU A 227 1.18 5.32 11.61
C LEU A 227 2.69 5.14 11.73
N LYS A 228 3.37 6.00 12.47
CA LYS A 228 4.81 5.88 12.73
C LYS A 228 5.14 4.61 13.52
N GLU A 229 4.35 4.29 14.55
CA GLU A 229 4.49 3.03 15.28
C GLU A 229 4.26 1.83 14.36
N TYR A 230 3.31 1.96 13.41
CA TYR A 230 3.05 0.98 12.36
C TYR A 230 4.12 0.98 11.24
N ARG A 231 5.18 1.82 11.36
CA ARG A 231 6.31 2.00 10.44
C ARG A 231 5.90 2.54 9.07
N ILE A 232 4.96 3.47 9.07
CA ILE A 232 4.50 4.20 7.89
C ILE A 232 4.85 5.67 8.07
N GLU A 233 5.50 6.23 7.06
CA GLU A 233 5.80 7.65 6.94
C GLU A 233 5.41 8.12 5.54
N TYR A 234 5.03 9.40 5.42
CA TYR A 234 4.62 10.00 4.16
C TYR A 234 5.59 11.10 3.75
N ASP A 235 5.86 11.18 2.45
CA ASP A 235 6.67 12.25 1.88
C ASP A 235 5.88 13.57 1.83
N VAL A 236 4.57 13.48 1.57
CA VAL A 236 3.67 14.64 1.44
C VAL A 236 2.43 14.46 2.31
N LYS A 237 2.03 15.55 2.96
CA LYS A 237 0.78 15.66 3.72
C LYS A 237 0.02 16.86 3.15
N THR A 238 -1.05 16.57 2.42
CA THR A 238 -1.85 17.60 1.76
C THR A 238 -3.06 17.97 2.60
N SER A 239 -3.15 19.23 3.03
CA SER A 239 -4.30 19.80 3.74
C SER A 239 -5.34 20.28 2.73
N GLU A 240 -6.61 19.89 2.90
CA GLU A 240 -7.72 20.37 2.08
C GLU A 240 -7.86 21.90 2.20
N LYS A 241 -7.68 22.43 3.40
CA LYS A 241 -7.69 23.88 3.65
C LYS A 241 -6.60 24.60 2.86
N ALA A 242 -5.36 24.13 2.95
CA ALA A 242 -4.25 24.74 2.20
C ALA A 242 -4.44 24.61 0.69
N LEU A 243 -5.04 23.51 0.23
CA LEU A 243 -5.38 23.33 -1.18
C LEU A 243 -6.45 24.32 -1.65
N SER A 244 -7.49 24.57 -0.84
CA SER A 244 -8.55 25.53 -1.14
C SER A 244 -8.07 26.99 -1.12
N GLU A 245 -7.01 27.28 -0.38
CA GLU A 245 -6.32 28.58 -0.41
C GLU A 245 -5.44 28.74 -1.67
N LYS A 246 -4.88 27.62 -2.16
CA LYS A 246 -4.04 27.58 -3.37
C LYS A 246 -4.84 27.65 -4.66
N TYR A 247 -5.97 26.96 -4.72
CA TYR A 247 -6.82 26.86 -5.90
C TYR A 247 -8.20 27.47 -5.61
N ASN A 248 -8.57 28.48 -6.39
CA ASN A 248 -9.95 28.92 -6.39
C ASN A 248 -10.82 27.84 -7.06
N LEU A 249 -11.77 27.27 -6.33
CA LEU A 249 -12.66 26.22 -6.84
C LEU A 249 -13.46 26.68 -8.07
N MET A 250 -13.77 27.98 -8.18
CA MET A 250 -14.43 28.54 -9.36
C MET A 250 -13.56 28.47 -10.61
N ASP A 251 -12.23 28.53 -10.49
CA ASP A 251 -11.34 28.36 -11.64
C ASP A 251 -11.39 26.93 -12.18
N VAL A 252 -11.54 25.94 -11.28
CA VAL A 252 -11.75 24.54 -11.66
C VAL A 252 -13.07 24.41 -12.45
N VAL A 253 -14.16 25.00 -11.96
CA VAL A 253 -15.46 25.03 -12.66
C VAL A 253 -15.32 25.69 -14.03
N ASN A 254 -14.61 26.82 -14.12
CA ASN A 254 -14.38 27.53 -15.38
C ASN A 254 -13.61 26.66 -16.40
N ILE A 255 -12.62 25.87 -15.95
CA ILE A 255 -11.91 24.93 -16.82
C ILE A 255 -12.87 23.84 -17.34
N LEU A 256 -13.66 23.24 -16.46
CA LEU A 256 -14.65 22.22 -16.83
C LEU A 256 -15.71 22.77 -17.80
N ASN A 257 -16.17 24.01 -17.56
CA ASN A 257 -17.13 24.70 -18.43
C ASN A 257 -16.55 24.98 -19.81
N LYS A 258 -15.34 25.54 -19.86
CA LYS A 258 -14.62 25.79 -21.11
C LYS A 258 -14.43 24.51 -21.95
N ASN A 259 -14.24 23.39 -21.27
CA ASN A 259 -14.10 22.07 -21.90
C ASN A 259 -15.46 21.42 -22.26
N GLY A 260 -16.60 22.09 -21.97
CA GLY A 260 -17.95 21.65 -22.33
C GLY A 260 -18.58 20.61 -21.40
N TYR A 261 -18.04 20.43 -20.21
CA TYR A 261 -18.47 19.41 -19.26
C TYR A 261 -19.30 19.91 -18.08
N THR A 262 -19.79 21.17 -18.12
CA THR A 262 -20.74 21.68 -17.12
C THR A 262 -22.01 22.20 -17.77
N TYR A 263 -23.08 22.32 -16.98
CA TYR A 263 -24.34 22.98 -17.34
C TYR A 263 -25.05 23.46 -16.09
N GLU A 264 -26.00 24.42 -16.28
CA GLU A 264 -26.85 24.92 -15.21
C GLU A 264 -28.20 24.23 -15.27
N LEU A 265 -28.68 23.76 -14.11
CA LEU A 265 -30.04 23.22 -13.95
C LEU A 265 -30.52 23.50 -12.53
N ASP A 266 -31.73 24.05 -12.43
CA ASP A 266 -32.40 24.40 -11.16
C ASP A 266 -31.51 25.24 -10.21
N GLY A 267 -30.79 26.23 -10.79
CA GLY A 267 -29.90 27.10 -10.03
C GLY A 267 -28.59 26.47 -9.55
N ALA A 268 -28.35 25.21 -9.86
CA ALA A 268 -27.12 24.47 -9.50
C ALA A 268 -26.23 24.24 -10.73
N THR A 269 -24.92 24.24 -10.52
CA THR A 269 -23.93 23.89 -11.56
C THR A 269 -23.65 22.38 -11.53
N TRP A 270 -23.91 21.72 -12.63
CA TRP A 270 -23.77 20.29 -12.80
C TRP A 270 -22.56 19.92 -13.67
N PHE A 271 -21.93 18.79 -13.35
CA PHE A 271 -20.87 18.18 -14.13
C PHE A 271 -21.41 16.99 -14.93
N LYS A 272 -21.14 16.99 -16.24
CA LYS A 272 -21.58 15.97 -17.21
C LYS A 272 -20.74 14.70 -17.14
N CYS A 273 -20.77 14.01 -16.00
CA CYS A 273 -20.03 12.74 -15.83
C CYS A 273 -20.56 11.65 -16.77
N SER A 274 -21.87 11.65 -17.05
CA SER A 274 -22.53 10.67 -17.93
C SER A 274 -22.05 10.73 -19.40
N ALA A 275 -21.42 11.84 -19.81
CA ALA A 275 -20.77 11.94 -21.11
C ALA A 275 -19.41 11.25 -21.16
N LEU A 276 -18.88 10.73 -20.04
CA LEU A 276 -17.53 10.17 -19.91
C LEU A 276 -17.55 8.75 -19.35
N PHE A 277 -17.32 8.57 -18.04
CA PHE A 277 -17.14 7.24 -17.44
C PHE A 277 -18.20 6.89 -16.38
N ASP A 278 -19.03 7.83 -15.94
CA ASP A 278 -20.10 7.61 -14.95
C ASP A 278 -21.45 7.40 -15.65
N ASP A 279 -22.43 6.83 -14.96
CA ASP A 279 -23.79 6.60 -15.48
C ASP A 279 -24.72 7.80 -15.26
N LYS A 280 -24.29 8.80 -14.46
CA LYS A 280 -25.08 9.99 -14.12
C LYS A 280 -24.22 11.23 -13.92
N ASP A 281 -24.89 12.39 -14.00
CA ASP A 281 -24.28 13.70 -13.72
C ASP A 281 -24.30 14.02 -12.24
N HIS A 282 -23.41 14.92 -11.81
CA HIS A 282 -23.24 15.30 -10.43
C HIS A 282 -23.19 16.82 -10.22
N VAL A 283 -23.79 17.28 -9.14
CA VAL A 283 -23.72 18.68 -8.74
C VAL A 283 -22.31 19.03 -8.26
N LEU A 284 -21.75 20.11 -8.80
CA LEU A 284 -20.51 20.74 -8.34
C LEU A 284 -20.79 21.86 -7.33
N ILE A 285 -21.76 22.73 -7.69
CA ILE A 285 -22.18 23.85 -6.87
C ILE A 285 -23.69 23.76 -6.72
N LYS A 286 -24.17 23.82 -5.49
CA LYS A 286 -25.60 23.80 -5.16
C LYS A 286 -26.28 25.12 -5.51
N GLU A 287 -27.62 25.14 -5.49
CA GLU A 287 -28.44 26.32 -5.67
C GLU A 287 -28.07 27.46 -4.72
N ASP A 288 -27.66 27.16 -3.48
CA ASP A 288 -27.20 28.14 -2.49
C ASP A 288 -25.76 28.66 -2.73
N GLY A 289 -25.11 28.26 -3.83
CA GLY A 289 -23.75 28.66 -4.19
C GLY A 289 -22.66 27.86 -3.43
N ILE A 290 -23.04 26.89 -2.61
CA ILE A 290 -22.08 26.10 -1.82
C ILE A 290 -21.54 24.96 -2.66
N PRO A 291 -20.20 24.80 -2.78
CA PRO A 291 -19.58 23.65 -3.44
C PRO A 291 -19.94 22.32 -2.75
N THR A 292 -20.12 21.27 -3.55
CA THR A 292 -20.19 19.90 -3.03
C THR A 292 -18.80 19.38 -2.71
N TYR A 293 -18.69 18.29 -1.96
CA TYR A 293 -17.39 17.63 -1.66
C TYR A 293 -16.62 17.15 -2.90
N PHE A 294 -17.31 16.99 -4.01
CA PHE A 294 -16.68 16.52 -5.24
C PHE A 294 -15.77 17.58 -5.87
N LEU A 295 -16.10 18.87 -5.76
CA LEU A 295 -15.32 19.95 -6.37
C LEU A 295 -13.91 20.11 -5.76
N PRO A 296 -13.72 20.08 -4.43
CA PRO A 296 -12.38 19.99 -3.82
C PRO A 296 -11.56 18.78 -4.29
N ASP A 297 -12.20 17.61 -4.45
CA ASP A 297 -11.50 16.40 -4.94
C ASP A 297 -11.02 16.57 -6.38
N ILE A 298 -11.79 17.26 -7.23
CA ILE A 298 -11.35 17.60 -8.60
C ILE A 298 -10.13 18.52 -8.55
N ALA A 299 -10.16 19.54 -7.68
CA ALA A 299 -9.03 20.46 -7.48
C ALA A 299 -7.77 19.72 -6.99
N TYR A 300 -7.96 18.78 -6.08
CA TYR A 300 -6.87 17.97 -5.56
C TYR A 300 -6.21 17.09 -6.64
N HIS A 301 -7.01 16.41 -7.47
CA HIS A 301 -6.47 15.63 -8.57
C HIS A 301 -5.81 16.51 -9.63
N MET A 302 -6.38 17.70 -9.89
CA MET A 302 -5.71 18.70 -10.74
C MET A 302 -4.33 19.08 -10.18
N ASP A 303 -4.20 19.26 -8.84
CA ASP A 303 -2.91 19.52 -8.20
C ASP A 303 -1.92 18.36 -8.41
N LYS A 304 -2.35 17.10 -8.23
CA LYS A 304 -1.51 15.92 -8.49
C LYS A 304 -0.99 15.91 -9.93
N PHE A 305 -1.85 16.17 -10.91
CA PHE A 305 -1.44 16.25 -12.32
C PHE A 305 -0.46 17.39 -12.58
N ASN A 306 -0.67 18.57 -11.96
CA ASN A 306 0.20 19.74 -12.10
C ASN A 306 1.59 19.50 -11.49
N ARG A 307 1.73 18.62 -10.51
CA ARG A 307 3.02 18.17 -9.95
C ARG A 307 3.80 17.23 -10.87
N GLY A 308 3.19 16.78 -11.98
CA GLY A 308 3.86 16.08 -13.06
C GLY A 308 4.17 14.61 -12.78
N PHE A 309 3.32 13.91 -12.05
CA PHE A 309 3.43 12.45 -11.89
C PHE A 309 3.09 11.71 -13.18
N ASP A 310 3.86 10.67 -13.47
CA ASP A 310 3.60 9.77 -14.59
C ASP A 310 2.40 8.86 -14.33
N LYS A 311 2.19 8.49 -13.06
CA LYS A 311 1.04 7.72 -12.58
C LYS A 311 0.71 8.08 -11.14
N MET A 312 -0.57 8.06 -10.81
CA MET A 312 -1.15 8.22 -9.48
C MET A 312 -1.90 6.96 -9.11
N ILE A 313 -1.72 6.49 -7.89
CA ILE A 313 -2.36 5.29 -7.35
C ILE A 313 -3.04 5.71 -6.05
N ASP A 314 -4.37 5.71 -6.04
CA ASP A 314 -5.17 6.03 -4.86
C ASP A 314 -5.78 4.75 -4.29
N ILE A 315 -5.63 4.53 -2.99
CA ILE A 315 -6.13 3.34 -2.29
C ILE A 315 -7.32 3.74 -1.43
N PHE A 316 -8.52 3.39 -1.89
CA PHE A 316 -9.78 3.73 -1.25
C PHE A 316 -10.47 2.51 -0.65
N GLY A 317 -11.37 2.71 0.30
CA GLY A 317 -12.28 1.67 0.77
C GLY A 317 -13.25 1.21 -0.32
N ALA A 318 -13.76 -0.01 -0.22
CA ALA A 318 -14.69 -0.58 -1.20
C ALA A 318 -16.01 0.17 -1.31
N ASP A 319 -16.39 0.93 -0.29
CA ASP A 319 -17.53 1.84 -0.26
C ASP A 319 -17.41 2.99 -1.28
N HIS A 320 -16.20 3.30 -1.75
CA HIS A 320 -15.94 4.28 -2.79
C HIS A 320 -16.01 3.72 -4.22
N HIS A 321 -16.49 2.48 -4.44
CA HIS A 321 -16.56 1.87 -5.77
C HIS A 321 -17.26 2.77 -6.82
N GLY A 322 -18.42 3.33 -6.49
CA GLY A 322 -19.16 4.25 -7.38
C GLY A 322 -18.46 5.60 -7.61
N TYR A 323 -17.43 5.91 -6.82
CA TYR A 323 -16.70 7.17 -6.93
C TYR A 323 -15.60 7.14 -8.00
N VAL A 324 -15.11 5.95 -8.36
CA VAL A 324 -13.99 5.77 -9.30
C VAL A 324 -14.31 6.33 -10.69
N ALA A 325 -15.49 6.00 -11.23
CA ALA A 325 -15.93 6.47 -12.55
C ALA A 325 -16.05 8.00 -12.57
N ARG A 326 -16.63 8.59 -11.51
CA ARG A 326 -16.76 10.03 -11.31
C ARG A 326 -15.41 10.73 -11.31
N LEU A 327 -14.44 10.17 -10.57
CA LEU A 327 -13.09 10.72 -10.46
C LEU A 327 -12.34 10.66 -11.80
N LYS A 328 -12.40 9.51 -12.50
CA LYS A 328 -11.83 9.39 -13.85
C LYS A 328 -12.48 10.36 -14.85
N SER A 329 -13.80 10.60 -14.73
CA SER A 329 -14.49 11.59 -15.54
C SER A 329 -13.94 12.99 -15.31
N SER A 330 -13.69 13.39 -14.06
CA SER A 330 -13.11 14.70 -13.76
C SER A 330 -11.70 14.87 -14.32
N VAL A 331 -10.85 13.85 -14.21
CA VAL A 331 -9.52 13.84 -14.80
C VAL A 331 -9.58 14.06 -16.32
N LYS A 332 -10.47 13.33 -17.00
CA LYS A 332 -10.68 13.48 -18.45
C LYS A 332 -11.19 14.85 -18.83
N ALA A 333 -12.16 15.37 -18.07
CA ALA A 333 -12.76 16.69 -18.30
C ALA A 333 -11.76 17.83 -18.09
N LEU A 334 -10.79 17.68 -17.20
CA LEU A 334 -9.66 18.61 -17.03
C LEU A 334 -8.65 18.56 -18.18
N GLY A 335 -8.81 17.66 -19.16
CA GLY A 335 -7.90 17.50 -20.29
C GLY A 335 -6.71 16.57 -20.01
N ASN A 336 -6.73 15.84 -18.90
CA ASN A 336 -5.68 14.90 -18.50
C ASN A 336 -6.01 13.47 -18.98
N ASP A 337 -5.00 12.59 -18.97
CA ASP A 337 -5.15 11.18 -19.28
C ASP A 337 -5.66 10.40 -18.06
N PRO A 338 -6.90 9.85 -18.07
CA PRO A 338 -7.47 9.09 -16.96
C PRO A 338 -6.77 7.76 -16.68
N GLU A 339 -5.97 7.23 -17.63
CA GLU A 339 -5.19 6.01 -17.41
C GLU A 339 -3.96 6.24 -16.51
N LYS A 340 -3.58 7.49 -16.31
CA LYS A 340 -2.57 7.87 -15.31
C LYS A 340 -3.09 7.80 -13.87
N LEU A 341 -4.42 7.76 -13.67
CA LEU A 341 -5.04 7.58 -12.37
C LEU A 341 -5.53 6.14 -12.21
N GLU A 342 -4.95 5.41 -11.27
CA GLU A 342 -5.36 4.07 -10.89
C GLU A 342 -5.94 4.09 -9.47
N VAL A 343 -7.21 3.74 -9.33
CA VAL A 343 -7.85 3.61 -8.02
C VAL A 343 -7.91 2.14 -7.63
N LYS A 344 -7.28 1.80 -6.51
CA LYS A 344 -7.33 0.47 -5.90
C LYS A 344 -8.40 0.45 -4.81
N LEU A 345 -9.30 -0.51 -4.87
CA LEU A 345 -10.36 -0.67 -3.88
C LEU A 345 -10.01 -1.72 -2.84
N LEU A 346 -10.07 -1.33 -1.59
CA LEU A 346 -9.74 -2.14 -0.44
C LEU A 346 -11.00 -2.80 0.12
N GLN A 347 -11.11 -4.13 0.04
CA GLN A 347 -12.20 -4.90 0.62
C GLN A 347 -12.13 -4.95 2.16
N LEU A 348 -13.28 -5.23 2.77
CA LEU A 348 -13.46 -5.27 4.22
C LEU A 348 -12.55 -6.31 4.89
N VAL A 349 -12.12 -5.98 6.11
CA VAL A 349 -11.41 -6.88 7.01
C VAL A 349 -12.34 -7.28 8.15
N ARG A 350 -12.46 -8.59 8.38
CA ARG A 350 -13.07 -9.13 9.58
C ARG A 350 -11.99 -9.61 10.53
N LEU A 351 -12.13 -9.31 11.80
CA LEU A 351 -11.25 -9.84 12.84
C LEU A 351 -11.86 -11.14 13.38
N VAL A 352 -11.05 -12.19 13.45
CA VAL A 352 -11.46 -13.51 13.94
C VAL A 352 -10.56 -13.92 15.11
N GLU A 353 -11.13 -14.47 16.18
CA GLU A 353 -10.40 -15.06 17.28
C GLU A 353 -11.07 -16.40 17.67
N ASN A 354 -10.30 -17.49 17.70
CA ASN A 354 -10.78 -18.85 17.97
C ASN A 354 -11.96 -19.30 17.08
N GLY A 355 -11.95 -18.86 15.81
CA GLY A 355 -13.00 -19.19 14.84
C GLY A 355 -14.25 -18.31 14.89
N GLU A 356 -14.33 -17.37 15.84
CA GLU A 356 -15.46 -16.46 15.98
C GLU A 356 -15.10 -15.03 15.55
N VAL A 357 -16.07 -14.33 14.93
CA VAL A 357 -15.89 -12.95 14.50
C VAL A 357 -15.90 -12.01 15.68
N VAL A 358 -14.80 -11.28 15.88
CA VAL A 358 -14.68 -10.22 16.88
C VAL A 358 -15.23 -8.92 16.29
N LYS A 359 -16.42 -8.51 16.75
CA LYS A 359 -17.10 -7.31 16.23
C LYS A 359 -16.63 -6.02 16.90
N MET A 360 -16.17 -6.09 18.14
CA MET A 360 -15.83 -4.94 18.97
C MET A 360 -14.57 -5.20 19.79
N SER A 361 -13.82 -4.13 20.09
CA SER A 361 -12.72 -4.17 21.04
C SER A 361 -13.22 -4.57 22.43
N LYS A 362 -12.53 -5.51 23.08
CA LYS A 362 -12.81 -5.93 24.46
C LYS A 362 -12.65 -4.78 25.48
N ARG A 363 -11.84 -3.75 25.12
CA ARG A 363 -11.55 -2.60 26.00
C ARG A 363 -12.58 -1.48 25.87
N THR A 364 -13.02 -1.18 24.65
CA THR A 364 -13.78 0.03 24.36
C THR A 364 -15.22 -0.23 23.95
N GLY A 365 -15.58 -1.49 23.60
CA GLY A 365 -16.89 -1.82 23.04
C GLY A 365 -17.15 -1.21 21.65
N LYS A 366 -16.11 -0.66 20.99
CA LYS A 366 -16.12 -0.08 19.66
C LYS A 366 -15.30 -0.93 18.70
N SER A 367 -15.16 -0.50 17.46
CA SER A 367 -14.29 -1.16 16.46
C SER A 367 -12.85 -1.26 16.98
N VAL A 368 -12.18 -2.37 16.70
CA VAL A 368 -10.77 -2.57 17.07
C VAL A 368 -9.91 -1.56 16.30
N THR A 369 -9.03 -0.89 17.03
CA THR A 369 -8.15 0.14 16.51
C THR A 369 -6.86 -0.44 15.96
N LEU A 370 -6.13 0.32 15.12
CA LEU A 370 -4.78 -0.04 14.69
C LEU A 370 -3.86 -0.24 15.90
N LYS A 371 -3.91 0.68 16.88
CA LYS A 371 -3.07 0.60 18.10
C LYS A 371 -3.35 -0.68 18.88
N GLU A 372 -4.61 -1.01 19.13
CA GLU A 372 -4.97 -2.25 19.84
C GLU A 372 -4.47 -3.49 19.08
N LEU A 373 -4.58 -3.50 17.75
CA LEU A 373 -4.09 -4.62 16.94
C LEU A 373 -2.58 -4.79 17.07
N ILE A 374 -1.80 -3.71 16.90
CA ILE A 374 -0.33 -3.82 16.98
C ILE A 374 0.18 -4.13 18.37
N ASP A 375 -0.51 -3.67 19.41
CA ASP A 375 -0.20 -4.05 20.82
C ASP A 375 -0.44 -5.56 21.05
N GLU A 376 -1.41 -6.14 20.37
CA GLU A 376 -1.82 -7.52 20.57
C GLU A 376 -0.98 -8.53 19.75
N VAL A 377 -0.70 -8.23 18.47
CA VAL A 377 -0.01 -9.17 17.56
C VAL A 377 1.38 -8.67 17.14
N GLY A 378 1.72 -7.44 17.41
CA GLY A 378 2.94 -6.79 16.94
C GLY A 378 2.86 -6.29 15.49
N VAL A 379 3.67 -5.29 15.19
CA VAL A 379 3.70 -4.63 13.86
C VAL A 379 4.02 -5.60 12.73
N ASN A 380 4.98 -6.53 12.94
CA ASN A 380 5.39 -7.48 11.90
C ASN A 380 4.25 -8.40 11.47
N ALA A 381 3.50 -8.95 12.45
CA ALA A 381 2.38 -9.82 12.17
C ALA A 381 1.25 -9.06 11.49
N ALA A 382 0.86 -7.89 12.02
CA ALA A 382 -0.18 -7.07 11.43
C ALA A 382 0.12 -6.74 9.96
N ARG A 383 1.32 -6.22 9.67
CA ARG A 383 1.73 -5.86 8.29
C ARG A 383 1.79 -7.07 7.36
N TYR A 384 2.35 -8.20 7.83
CA TYR A 384 2.45 -9.41 7.03
C TYR A 384 1.07 -9.92 6.61
N TYR A 385 0.16 -10.11 7.57
CA TYR A 385 -1.15 -10.66 7.28
C TYR A 385 -1.97 -9.75 6.36
N PHE A 386 -1.92 -8.43 6.54
CA PHE A 386 -2.59 -7.49 5.65
C PHE A 386 -2.01 -7.47 4.23
N SER A 387 -0.71 -7.72 4.07
CA SER A 387 -0.05 -7.75 2.76
C SER A 387 -0.13 -9.12 2.07
N LYS A 388 -0.58 -10.16 2.78
CA LYS A 388 -0.65 -11.54 2.26
C LYS A 388 -1.71 -11.73 1.19
N TYR A 389 -2.80 -10.97 1.28
CA TYR A 389 -3.96 -11.09 0.41
C TYR A 389 -4.08 -9.89 -0.51
N SER A 390 -4.60 -10.11 -1.74
CA SER A 390 -4.94 -9.05 -2.68
C SER A 390 -5.98 -8.09 -2.09
N LEU A 391 -5.96 -6.82 -2.49
CA LEU A 391 -6.86 -5.78 -1.95
C LEU A 391 -8.34 -6.06 -2.24
N ASP A 392 -8.64 -6.63 -3.40
CA ASP A 392 -9.99 -6.97 -3.86
C ASP A 392 -10.59 -8.20 -3.16
N THR A 393 -9.79 -8.89 -2.34
CA THR A 393 -10.23 -10.05 -1.58
C THR A 393 -10.66 -9.63 -0.17
N GLN A 394 -11.89 -9.98 0.21
CA GLN A 394 -12.31 -9.89 1.60
C GLN A 394 -11.44 -10.83 2.45
N MET A 395 -10.97 -10.37 3.60
CA MET A 395 -10.09 -11.18 4.43
C MET A 395 -10.56 -11.28 5.88
N ASP A 396 -10.29 -12.45 6.46
CA ASP A 396 -10.36 -12.68 7.90
C ASP A 396 -8.95 -12.55 8.49
N PHE A 397 -8.78 -11.64 9.43
CA PHE A 397 -7.56 -11.52 10.20
C PHE A 397 -7.69 -12.38 11.45
N ASP A 398 -6.99 -13.51 11.46
CA ASP A 398 -7.01 -14.46 12.58
C ASP A 398 -6.01 -14.06 13.67
N LEU A 399 -6.54 -13.51 14.77
CA LEU A 399 -5.75 -13.13 15.95
C LEU A 399 -5.07 -14.32 16.60
N SER A 400 -5.75 -15.47 16.67
CA SER A 400 -5.22 -16.67 17.31
C SER A 400 -3.99 -17.17 16.58
N LEU A 401 -4.08 -17.24 15.24
CA LEU A 401 -2.96 -17.60 14.39
C LEU A 401 -1.84 -16.56 14.45
N ALA A 402 -2.17 -15.27 14.39
CA ALA A 402 -1.18 -14.19 14.40
C ALA A 402 -0.38 -14.14 15.71
N LYS A 403 -0.98 -14.55 16.84
CA LYS A 403 -0.33 -14.66 18.16
C LYS A 403 0.42 -15.98 18.38
N SER A 404 0.16 -17.01 17.59
CA SER A 404 0.72 -18.33 17.81
C SER A 404 2.24 -18.34 17.63
N LYS A 405 2.94 -19.04 18.53
CA LYS A 405 4.40 -19.27 18.48
C LYS A 405 4.68 -20.66 17.89
N SER A 406 4.12 -20.94 16.73
CA SER A 406 4.22 -22.22 16.05
C SER A 406 4.63 -22.07 14.59
N ASN A 407 5.04 -23.16 13.96
CA ASN A 407 5.40 -23.17 12.54
C ASN A 407 4.20 -22.91 11.61
N GLU A 408 2.98 -22.97 12.12
CA GLU A 408 1.76 -22.61 11.39
C GLU A 408 1.65 -21.09 11.19
N ASN A 409 2.29 -20.30 12.09
CA ASN A 409 2.38 -18.86 11.94
C ASN A 409 3.61 -18.50 11.08
N PRO A 410 3.42 -18.10 9.81
CA PRO A 410 4.53 -17.80 8.91
C PRO A 410 5.38 -16.63 9.40
N VAL A 411 4.81 -15.68 10.15
CA VAL A 411 5.57 -14.55 10.72
C VAL A 411 6.51 -15.04 11.81
N PHE A 412 6.03 -15.92 12.69
CA PHE A 412 6.86 -16.51 13.73
C PHE A 412 8.02 -17.29 13.11
N TYR A 413 7.73 -18.10 12.08
CA TYR A 413 8.74 -18.89 11.37
C TYR A 413 9.84 -18.03 10.75
N VAL A 414 9.47 -16.97 10.03
CA VAL A 414 10.42 -16.02 9.42
C VAL A 414 11.23 -15.28 10.49
N CYS A 415 10.56 -14.75 11.54
CA CYS A 415 11.24 -14.06 12.63
C CYS A 415 12.21 -14.99 13.39
N TYR A 416 11.83 -16.26 13.60
CA TYR A 416 12.68 -17.26 14.23
C TYR A 416 13.92 -17.53 13.39
N ALA A 417 13.75 -17.77 12.08
CA ALA A 417 14.86 -17.99 11.16
C ALA A 417 15.85 -16.81 11.18
N TYR A 418 15.32 -15.58 11.09
CA TYR A 418 16.12 -14.36 11.15
C TYR A 418 16.90 -14.24 12.48
N ALA A 419 16.21 -14.43 13.62
CA ALA A 419 16.85 -14.37 14.94
C ALA A 419 17.96 -15.43 15.08
N ARG A 420 17.73 -16.63 14.56
CA ARG A 420 18.74 -17.71 14.59
C ARG A 420 19.95 -17.38 13.73
N ILE A 421 19.75 -16.87 12.52
CA ILE A 421 20.86 -16.40 11.66
C ILE A 421 21.65 -15.30 12.37
N CYS A 422 21.00 -14.30 12.93
CA CYS A 422 21.66 -13.24 13.68
C CYS A 422 22.46 -13.77 14.87
N SER A 423 21.93 -14.77 15.59
CA SER A 423 22.63 -15.40 16.72
C SER A 423 23.87 -16.16 16.29
N ILE A 424 23.82 -16.87 15.16
CA ILE A 424 24.97 -17.57 14.58
C ILE A 424 26.04 -16.55 14.17
N LEU A 425 25.66 -15.48 13.49
CA LEU A 425 26.60 -14.44 13.05
C LEU A 425 27.27 -13.74 14.23
N LYS A 426 26.52 -13.41 15.30
CA LYS A 426 27.06 -12.83 16.54
C LYS A 426 28.02 -13.77 17.25
N GLY A 427 27.72 -15.07 17.29
CA GLY A 427 28.61 -16.08 17.86
C GLY A 427 29.92 -16.24 17.10
N GLN A 428 30.02 -15.76 15.88
CA GLN A 428 31.21 -15.81 15.01
C GLN A 428 31.98 -14.48 14.97
N GLU A 429 31.63 -13.46 15.78
CA GLU A 429 32.34 -12.17 15.81
C GLU A 429 33.85 -12.27 16.12
N ASN A 430 34.32 -13.41 16.64
CA ASN A 430 35.74 -13.71 16.89
C ASN A 430 36.47 -14.30 15.66
N ILE A 431 35.79 -14.46 14.51
CA ILE A 431 36.47 -14.89 13.28
C ILE A 431 37.04 -13.62 12.63
N GLU A 432 38.38 -13.53 12.57
CA GLU A 432 39.09 -12.43 11.95
C GLU A 432 38.51 -12.05 10.58
N LYS A 433 38.33 -10.75 10.33
CA LYS A 433 37.79 -10.20 9.07
C LYS A 433 38.49 -10.73 7.80
N SER A 434 39.71 -11.25 7.94
CA SER A 434 40.51 -11.88 6.87
C SER A 434 39.93 -13.19 6.35
N GLN A 435 39.20 -13.95 7.19
CA GLN A 435 38.59 -15.23 6.81
C GLN A 435 37.22 -15.07 6.10
N ARG A 436 36.62 -13.89 6.13
CA ARG A 436 35.34 -13.59 5.42
C ARG A 436 35.48 -13.52 3.90
N LYS A 437 36.73 -13.44 3.37
CA LYS A 437 36.99 -13.32 1.93
C LYS A 437 37.18 -14.64 1.19
N VAL A 438 37.29 -15.78 1.88
CA VAL A 438 37.57 -17.04 1.22
C VAL A 438 36.61 -18.11 1.71
N TRP A 439 35.55 -18.30 0.98
CA TRP A 439 34.73 -19.49 1.10
C TRP A 439 35.48 -20.61 0.36
N HIS A 440 36.10 -21.53 1.12
CA HIS A 440 36.83 -22.66 0.53
C HIS A 440 35.86 -23.76 0.12
N PRO A 441 36.05 -24.37 -1.06
CA PRO A 441 35.21 -25.49 -1.55
C PRO A 441 35.14 -26.72 -0.63
N HIS A 442 36.03 -26.81 0.35
CA HIS A 442 36.12 -27.94 1.30
C HIS A 442 35.14 -27.85 2.50
N ALA A 443 34.39 -26.78 2.66
CA ALA A 443 33.35 -26.69 3.71
C ALA A 443 32.14 -27.63 3.46
N LYS A 444 32.11 -28.38 2.37
CA LYS A 444 31.06 -29.33 1.99
C LYS A 444 30.78 -30.45 3.00
N GLN A 445 31.74 -30.81 3.85
CA GLN A 445 31.52 -31.91 4.79
C GLN A 445 30.78 -31.50 6.08
N ARG A 446 30.74 -30.19 6.43
CA ARG A 446 30.06 -29.73 7.65
C ARG A 446 28.62 -29.28 7.42
N ALA A 447 28.27 -28.83 6.22
CA ALA A 447 26.90 -28.38 5.91
C ALA A 447 25.91 -29.55 5.72
N ARG A 448 26.36 -30.78 5.49
CA ARG A 448 25.49 -31.98 5.34
C ARG A 448 25.02 -32.59 6.68
N ARG A 449 25.35 -31.99 7.82
CA ARG A 449 24.91 -32.47 9.15
C ARG A 449 23.94 -31.52 9.85
N ILE A 450 23.29 -30.63 9.12
CA ILE A 450 22.15 -29.90 9.62
C ILE A 450 20.97 -30.31 8.74
N ASP A 451 20.54 -31.55 8.91
CA ASP A 451 19.19 -31.97 8.54
C ASP A 451 18.25 -31.42 9.59
N ILE A 452 17.44 -30.47 9.19
CA ILE A 452 16.13 -30.15 9.76
C ILE A 452 15.14 -29.99 8.60
#